data_8e65fa0521c60b58a04ff04ddd8b04d6
#
_entry.id   8e65fa0521c60b58a04ff04ddd8b04d6
#
_cell.length_a   1.000
_cell.length_b   1.000
_cell.length_c   1.000
_cell.angle_alpha   90.00
_cell.angle_beta   90.00
_cell.angle_gamma   90.00
#
_symmetry.space_group_name_H-M   'P 1'
#
loop_
_entity.id
_entity.type
_entity.pdbx_description
1 polymer ?
#
loop_
_entity_poly.entity_id
_entity_poly.type
_entity_poly.pdbx_seq_one_letter_code
_entity_poly.pdbx_strand_id
1 'polypeptide(L)'
;QICYYFYAFNRLHSKGDLNFSVPTGNFGNVFACYSAHQMGLPINKISVAVNNNDILHRFFAENDYSKQTVHETISPSMDISVASNFERLVYDFFLERDTEECAKLFNQFPAHGITLDEEVWNKKNKLFSSSRVNDGHTQKLIQETYAAHKYVLDPHTAIAMDEATQQSNKNQHYIVLSTAHPAKFPKVYEELGIDISSTPKALMGLFGKQEKLHTMDAHYDQIVNFINQHNPEVNV
;
A
#
# COMPACT_ATOMS: atom_id res chain seq x y z
N GLN A 1 6.40 -2.50 -10.89
CA GLN A 1 6.32 -1.37 -9.93
C GLN A 1 7.69 -0.74 -9.65
N ILE A 2 8.79 -1.50 -9.62
CA ILE A 2 10.16 -1.00 -9.37
C ILE A 2 10.52 0.20 -10.26
N CYS A 3 10.13 0.17 -11.54
CA CYS A 3 10.45 1.24 -12.50
C CYS A 3 9.88 2.62 -12.12
N TYR A 4 8.81 2.69 -11.32
CA TYR A 4 8.22 3.96 -10.88
C TYR A 4 9.18 4.76 -9.99
N TYR A 5 9.93 4.08 -9.12
CA TYR A 5 10.90 4.68 -8.21
C TYR A 5 12.08 5.26 -8.96
N PHE A 6 12.65 4.51 -9.92
CA PHE A 6 13.71 5.01 -10.80
C PHE A 6 13.23 6.17 -11.68
N TYR A 7 12.01 6.08 -12.22
CA TYR A 7 11.44 7.15 -13.01
C TYR A 7 11.28 8.44 -12.19
N ALA A 8 10.70 8.35 -11.01
CA ALA A 8 10.52 9.51 -10.12
C ALA A 8 11.86 10.14 -9.74
N PHE A 9 12.84 9.33 -9.35
CA PHE A 9 14.20 9.79 -9.05
C PHE A 9 14.83 10.56 -10.21
N ASN A 10 14.79 9.97 -11.42
CA ASN A 10 15.37 10.59 -12.60
C ASN A 10 14.67 11.90 -13.00
N ARG A 11 13.38 12.03 -12.72
CA ARG A 11 12.61 13.26 -13.02
C ARG A 11 12.86 14.39 -12.04
N LEU A 12 13.17 14.08 -10.80
CA LEU A 12 13.38 15.11 -9.77
C LEU A 12 14.76 15.77 -9.84
N HIS A 13 15.75 15.13 -10.48
CA HIS A 13 17.15 15.60 -10.48
C HIS A 13 17.64 15.97 -9.08
N SER A 14 17.15 15.26 -8.05
CA SER A 14 17.40 15.57 -6.65
C SER A 14 18.86 15.33 -6.29
N LYS A 15 19.44 16.29 -5.54
CA LYS A 15 20.79 16.14 -4.94
C LYS A 15 20.75 15.83 -3.44
N GLY A 16 19.57 15.71 -2.85
CA GLY A 16 19.37 15.45 -1.43
C GLY A 16 18.91 14.03 -1.15
N ASP A 17 18.76 13.72 0.13
CA ASP A 17 18.19 12.46 0.60
C ASP A 17 16.78 12.28 0.05
N LEU A 18 16.51 11.11 -0.50
CA LEU A 18 15.24 10.78 -1.11
C LEU A 18 14.45 9.83 -0.21
N ASN A 19 13.24 10.23 0.14
CA ASN A 19 12.33 9.42 0.93
C ASN A 19 11.08 9.11 0.09
N PHE A 20 10.55 7.90 0.23
CA PHE A 20 9.30 7.52 -0.39
C PHE A 20 8.24 7.25 0.67
N SER A 21 7.07 7.88 0.54
CA SER A 21 5.89 7.55 1.33
C SER A 21 4.92 6.75 0.48
N VAL A 22 4.59 5.55 0.96
CA VAL A 22 3.91 4.52 0.17
C VAL A 22 2.63 4.09 0.88
N PRO A 23 1.44 4.40 0.32
CA PRO A 23 0.19 3.91 0.86
C PRO A 23 0.12 2.39 0.68
N THR A 24 -0.17 1.66 1.76
CA THR A 24 0.13 0.24 1.79
C THR A 24 -1.02 -0.59 2.37
N GLY A 25 -1.51 -1.53 1.55
CA GLY A 25 -2.26 -2.70 1.99
C GLY A 25 -1.37 -3.95 1.84
N ASN A 26 -1.43 -4.61 0.69
CA ASN A 26 -0.74 -5.88 0.41
C ASN A 26 0.80 -5.80 0.27
N PHE A 27 1.42 -4.68 0.59
CA PHE A 27 2.87 -4.48 0.62
C PHE A 27 3.59 -4.52 -0.74
N GLY A 28 2.89 -4.67 -1.85
CA GLY A 28 3.51 -4.79 -3.18
C GLY A 28 4.35 -3.57 -3.58
N ASN A 29 3.82 -2.37 -3.39
CA ASN A 29 4.52 -1.12 -3.70
C ASN A 29 5.72 -0.90 -2.77
N VAL A 30 5.60 -1.16 -1.47
CA VAL A 30 6.71 -1.04 -0.52
C VAL A 30 7.83 -2.03 -0.86
N PHE A 31 7.50 -3.29 -1.17
CA PHE A 31 8.49 -4.27 -1.57
C PHE A 31 9.19 -3.86 -2.88
N ALA A 32 8.47 -3.24 -3.82
CA ALA A 32 9.08 -2.70 -5.04
C ALA A 32 10.02 -1.52 -4.75
N CYS A 33 9.70 -0.65 -3.76
CA CYS A 33 10.58 0.41 -3.29
C CYS A 33 11.86 -0.16 -2.68
N TYR A 34 11.71 -1.12 -1.77
CA TYR A 34 12.83 -1.85 -1.19
C TYR A 34 13.70 -2.51 -2.28
N SER A 35 13.09 -3.15 -3.26
CA SER A 35 13.82 -3.74 -4.39
C SER A 35 14.60 -2.70 -5.20
N ALA A 36 14.02 -1.53 -5.44
CA ALA A 36 14.73 -0.42 -6.10
C ALA A 36 15.92 0.05 -5.28
N HIS A 37 15.81 0.12 -3.94
CA HIS A 37 16.91 0.42 -3.04
C HIS A 37 18.02 -0.63 -3.15
N GLN A 38 17.69 -1.92 -3.15
CA GLN A 38 18.65 -3.01 -3.33
C GLN A 38 19.35 -2.98 -4.71
N MET A 39 18.68 -2.44 -5.72
CA MET A 39 19.25 -2.21 -7.06
C MET A 39 20.14 -0.96 -7.15
N GLY A 40 20.37 -0.25 -6.03
CA GLY A 40 21.26 0.90 -5.93
C GLY A 40 20.57 2.26 -6.05
N LEU A 41 19.22 2.34 -6.03
CA LEU A 41 18.55 3.63 -5.93
C LEU A 41 18.84 4.26 -4.56
N PRO A 42 19.35 5.50 -4.47
CA PRO A 42 19.74 6.14 -3.21
C PRO A 42 18.50 6.58 -2.42
N ILE A 43 17.88 5.63 -1.73
CA ILE A 43 16.72 5.85 -0.88
C ILE A 43 17.20 5.92 0.57
N ASN A 44 16.87 7.01 1.25
CA ASN A 44 17.19 7.20 2.66
C ASN A 44 16.12 6.57 3.57
N LYS A 45 14.83 6.72 3.21
CA LYS A 45 13.71 6.23 4.01
C LYS A 45 12.56 5.73 3.15
N ILE A 46 11.96 4.62 3.58
CA ILE A 46 10.70 4.08 3.04
C ILE A 46 9.63 4.17 4.13
N SER A 47 8.67 5.05 3.93
CA SER A 47 7.55 5.24 4.85
C SER A 47 6.39 4.35 4.44
N VAL A 48 5.95 3.49 5.36
CA VAL A 48 4.84 2.56 5.20
C VAL A 48 3.60 3.19 5.81
N ALA A 49 2.73 3.75 4.98
CA ALA A 49 1.54 4.44 5.43
C ALA A 49 0.32 3.52 5.34
N VAL A 50 -0.41 3.37 6.44
CA VAL A 50 -1.58 2.49 6.55
C VAL A 50 -2.79 3.23 7.12
N ASN A 51 -3.99 2.68 6.90
CA ASN A 51 -5.21 3.12 7.54
C ASN A 51 -5.37 2.50 8.94
N ASN A 52 -6.60 2.44 9.47
CA ASN A 52 -6.86 1.82 10.78
C ASN A 52 -6.52 0.33 10.83
N ASN A 53 -6.36 -0.33 9.68
CA ASN A 53 -5.93 -1.72 9.60
C ASN A 53 -4.40 -1.76 9.62
N ASP A 54 -3.83 -1.74 10.80
CA ASP A 54 -2.49 -1.26 11.10
C ASP A 54 -1.42 -2.34 11.31
N ILE A 55 -1.65 -3.57 10.85
CA ILE A 55 -0.72 -4.69 11.06
C ILE A 55 0.74 -4.35 10.64
N LEU A 56 0.91 -3.65 9.52
CA LEU A 56 2.23 -3.23 9.05
C LEU A 56 2.81 -2.12 9.93
N HIS A 57 1.99 -1.15 10.34
CA HIS A 57 2.44 -0.10 11.25
C HIS A 57 2.94 -0.68 12.57
N ARG A 58 2.19 -1.58 13.19
CA ARG A 58 2.61 -2.26 14.44
C ARG A 58 3.91 -3.04 14.26
N PHE A 59 4.10 -3.69 13.10
CA PHE A 59 5.37 -4.36 12.86
C PHE A 59 6.54 -3.38 12.81
N PHE A 60 6.45 -2.28 12.06
CA PHE A 60 7.56 -1.33 11.92
C PHE A 60 7.75 -0.43 13.14
N ALA A 61 6.72 -0.23 13.95
CA ALA A 61 6.80 0.59 15.17
C ALA A 61 7.14 -0.24 16.42
N GLU A 62 6.63 -1.47 16.53
CA GLU A 62 6.57 -2.24 17.78
C GLU A 62 7.06 -3.69 17.63
N ASN A 63 7.50 -4.11 16.44
CA ASN A 63 7.86 -5.50 16.13
C ASN A 63 6.71 -6.51 16.33
N ASP A 64 5.46 -6.06 16.10
CA ASP A 64 4.26 -6.89 16.23
C ASP A 64 3.54 -7.04 14.89
N TYR A 65 3.62 -8.22 14.28
CA TYR A 65 2.84 -8.58 13.10
C TYR A 65 1.80 -9.65 13.48
N SER A 66 0.80 -9.25 14.28
CA SER A 66 -0.31 -10.12 14.69
C SER A 66 -1.62 -9.71 14.02
N LYS A 67 -2.47 -10.70 13.71
CA LYS A 67 -3.78 -10.46 13.11
C LYS A 67 -4.71 -9.72 14.08
N GLN A 68 -5.47 -8.77 13.53
CA GLN A 68 -6.57 -8.10 14.20
C GLN A 68 -7.82 -8.12 13.32
N THR A 69 -8.96 -7.75 13.90
CA THR A 69 -10.21 -7.57 13.16
C THR A 69 -10.06 -6.45 12.16
N VAL A 70 -10.52 -6.69 10.92
CA VAL A 70 -10.52 -5.68 9.87
C VAL A 70 -11.65 -4.68 10.10
N HIS A 71 -11.36 -3.42 9.93
CA HIS A 71 -12.30 -2.30 9.97
C HIS A 71 -12.51 -1.75 8.56
N GLU A 72 -13.75 -1.55 8.17
CA GLU A 72 -14.07 -0.85 6.92
C GLU A 72 -13.68 0.61 7.02
N THR A 73 -13.04 1.13 5.96
CA THR A 73 -12.56 2.50 5.87
C THR A 73 -12.86 3.12 4.50
N ILE A 74 -12.61 4.43 4.36
CA ILE A 74 -12.70 5.14 3.07
C ILE A 74 -11.56 4.78 2.09
N SER A 75 -10.59 3.97 2.53
CA SER A 75 -9.47 3.45 1.72
C SER A 75 -9.51 1.91 1.61
N PRO A 76 -10.54 1.33 0.98
CA PRO A 76 -10.88 -0.10 1.10
C PRO A 76 -9.80 -1.06 0.59
N SER A 77 -8.92 -0.63 -0.32
CA SER A 77 -7.81 -1.48 -0.78
C SER A 77 -6.73 -1.72 0.30
N MET A 78 -6.83 -1.01 1.43
CA MET A 78 -5.95 -1.16 2.59
C MET A 78 -6.67 -1.85 3.77
N ASP A 79 -7.94 -2.26 3.61
CA ASP A 79 -8.73 -2.95 4.63
C ASP A 79 -8.36 -4.43 4.66
N ILE A 80 -7.22 -4.72 5.24
CA ILE A 80 -6.63 -6.06 5.31
C ILE A 80 -6.13 -6.39 6.71
N SER A 81 -6.12 -7.67 7.07
CA SER A 81 -5.50 -8.19 8.29
C SER A 81 -4.15 -8.87 8.04
N VAL A 82 -3.80 -9.11 6.77
CA VAL A 82 -2.55 -9.77 6.36
C VAL A 82 -2.06 -9.16 5.06
N ALA A 83 -0.83 -8.70 5.01
CA ALA A 83 -0.21 -8.16 3.81
C ALA A 83 0.50 -9.26 3.01
N SER A 84 -0.06 -9.63 1.85
CA SER A 84 0.34 -10.82 1.08
C SER A 84 1.79 -10.82 0.56
N ASN A 85 2.43 -9.65 0.44
CA ASN A 85 3.83 -9.56 0.00
C ASN A 85 4.81 -9.24 1.13
N PHE A 86 4.35 -9.13 2.37
CA PHE A 86 5.21 -8.81 3.51
C PHE A 86 6.21 -9.92 3.80
N GLU A 87 5.81 -11.18 3.63
CA GLU A 87 6.68 -12.35 3.74
C GLU A 87 7.96 -12.22 2.92
N ARG A 88 7.88 -11.61 1.72
CA ARG A 88 9.04 -11.39 0.85
C ARG A 88 10.09 -10.48 1.49
N LEU A 89 9.66 -9.43 2.21
CA LEU A 89 10.58 -8.57 2.93
C LEU A 89 11.18 -9.28 4.12
N VAL A 90 10.38 -10.02 4.88
CA VAL A 90 10.87 -10.79 6.04
C VAL A 90 11.93 -11.78 5.58
N TYR A 91 11.65 -12.55 4.53
CA TYR A 91 12.58 -13.51 3.96
C TYR A 91 13.88 -12.86 3.47
N ASP A 92 13.78 -11.86 2.57
CA ASP A 92 14.96 -11.30 1.89
C ASP A 92 15.78 -10.40 2.81
N PHE A 93 15.12 -9.55 3.61
CA PHE A 93 15.77 -8.50 4.36
C PHE A 93 16.05 -8.86 5.81
N PHE A 94 15.02 -9.28 6.54
CA PHE A 94 15.19 -9.55 7.97
C PHE A 94 15.89 -10.86 8.25
N LEU A 95 15.55 -11.92 7.52
CA LEU A 95 16.08 -13.27 7.70
C LEU A 95 17.25 -13.62 6.75
N GLU A 96 17.70 -12.67 5.91
CA GLU A 96 18.84 -12.87 4.99
C GLU A 96 18.70 -14.13 4.11
N ARG A 97 17.46 -14.42 3.70
CA ARG A 97 17.05 -15.57 2.86
C ARG A 97 17.10 -16.92 3.56
N ASP A 98 17.02 -16.93 4.88
CA ASP A 98 16.82 -18.20 5.61
C ASP A 98 15.41 -18.74 5.35
N THR A 99 15.35 -19.75 4.51
CA THR A 99 14.09 -20.39 4.07
C THR A 99 13.42 -21.17 5.19
N GLU A 100 14.20 -21.82 6.05
CA GLU A 100 13.68 -22.67 7.13
C GLU A 100 13.05 -21.81 8.22
N GLU A 101 13.74 -20.75 8.65
CA GLU A 101 13.19 -19.83 9.65
C GLU A 101 11.99 -19.04 9.10
N CYS A 102 12.04 -18.62 7.84
CA CYS A 102 10.89 -17.96 7.20
C CYS A 102 9.67 -18.88 7.17
N ALA A 103 9.82 -20.11 6.71
CA ALA A 103 8.73 -21.08 6.69
C ALA A 103 8.18 -21.35 8.09
N LYS A 104 9.03 -21.48 9.09
CA LYS A 104 8.63 -21.68 10.49
C LYS A 104 7.80 -20.52 11.00
N LEU A 105 8.25 -19.27 10.82
CA LEU A 105 7.54 -18.07 11.25
C LEU A 105 6.16 -17.96 10.58
N PHE A 106 6.08 -18.11 9.27
CA PHE A 106 4.81 -17.95 8.56
C PHE A 106 3.84 -19.12 8.76
N ASN A 107 4.32 -20.33 9.04
CA ASN A 107 3.48 -21.45 9.46
C ASN A 107 2.85 -21.22 10.85
N GLN A 108 3.55 -20.55 11.75
CA GLN A 108 3.06 -20.24 13.10
C GLN A 108 2.22 -18.93 13.14
N PHE A 109 2.36 -18.08 12.14
CA PHE A 109 1.74 -16.75 12.08
C PHE A 109 0.23 -16.74 12.36
N PRO A 110 -0.59 -17.66 11.83
CA PRO A 110 -2.04 -17.59 12.07
C PRO A 110 -2.46 -17.66 13.54
N ALA A 111 -1.65 -18.30 14.37
CA ALA A 111 -1.94 -18.51 15.80
C ALA A 111 -1.19 -17.55 16.72
N HIS A 112 0.03 -17.17 16.37
CA HIS A 112 0.95 -16.49 17.29
C HIS A 112 1.41 -15.11 16.81
N GLY A 113 1.09 -14.70 15.57
CA GLY A 113 1.70 -13.53 14.97
C GLY A 113 3.19 -13.75 14.66
N ILE A 114 3.88 -12.68 14.25
CA ILE A 114 5.33 -12.67 14.03
C ILE A 114 5.95 -11.56 14.85
N THR A 115 6.96 -11.92 15.63
CA THR A 115 7.91 -11.02 16.29
C THR A 115 9.30 -11.51 15.94
N LEU A 116 10.16 -10.62 15.47
CA LEU A 116 11.53 -10.96 15.12
C LEU A 116 12.45 -10.78 16.32
N ASP A 117 13.67 -11.34 16.25
CA ASP A 117 14.72 -11.02 17.20
C ASP A 117 14.91 -9.49 17.28
N GLU A 118 14.94 -8.96 18.50
CA GLU A 118 14.90 -7.53 18.76
C GLU A 118 16.15 -6.80 18.22
N GLU A 119 17.31 -7.41 18.30
CA GLU A 119 18.56 -6.84 17.80
C GLU A 119 18.55 -6.76 16.27
N VAL A 120 18.13 -7.84 15.62
CA VAL A 120 17.97 -7.91 14.16
C VAL A 120 16.96 -6.90 13.68
N TRP A 121 15.79 -6.83 14.33
CA TRP A 121 14.73 -5.90 13.97
C TRP A 121 15.19 -4.44 14.12
N ASN A 122 15.73 -4.06 15.25
CA ASN A 122 16.23 -2.70 15.53
C ASN A 122 17.31 -2.26 14.54
N LYS A 123 18.22 -3.15 14.18
CA LYS A 123 19.29 -2.86 13.23
C LYS A 123 18.77 -2.60 11.84
N LYS A 124 17.87 -3.46 11.36
CA LYS A 124 17.38 -3.45 9.98
C LYS A 124 16.21 -2.48 9.76
N ASN A 125 15.39 -2.24 10.77
CA ASN A 125 14.22 -1.39 10.68
C ASN A 125 14.53 0.10 10.39
N LYS A 126 15.80 0.50 10.47
CA LYS A 126 16.26 1.89 10.24
C LYS A 126 15.94 2.44 8.83
N LEU A 127 15.80 1.56 7.83
CA LEU A 127 15.40 1.94 6.47
C LEU A 127 13.92 2.35 6.41
N PHE A 128 13.11 1.85 7.34
CA PHE A 128 11.66 2.03 7.32
C PHE A 128 11.20 3.04 8.38
N SER A 129 10.08 3.66 8.10
CA SER A 129 9.19 4.34 9.05
C SER A 129 7.77 3.92 8.76
N SER A 130 6.83 4.21 9.64
CA SER A 130 5.44 3.90 9.39
C SER A 130 4.49 4.88 10.06
N SER A 131 3.33 5.08 9.45
CA SER A 131 2.25 5.90 9.99
C SER A 131 0.91 5.17 9.90
N ARG A 132 0.01 5.50 10.82
CA ARG A 132 -1.38 5.04 10.83
C ARG A 132 -2.31 6.26 10.81
N VAL A 133 -3.19 6.31 9.83
CA VAL A 133 -4.08 7.46 9.59
C VAL A 133 -5.54 6.99 9.60
N ASN A 134 -6.38 7.60 10.43
CA ASN A 134 -7.80 7.32 10.47
C ASN A 134 -8.57 8.11 9.40
N ASP A 135 -9.83 7.74 9.15
CA ASP A 135 -10.66 8.34 8.10
C ASP A 135 -10.85 9.85 8.27
N GLY A 136 -11.09 10.32 9.51
CA GLY A 136 -11.27 11.75 9.75
C GLY A 136 -10.03 12.57 9.42
N HIS A 137 -8.84 12.05 9.73
CA HIS A 137 -7.59 12.71 9.35
C HIS A 137 -7.31 12.59 7.86
N THR A 138 -7.63 11.47 7.24
CA THR A 138 -7.55 11.29 5.78
C THR A 138 -8.41 12.30 5.03
N GLN A 139 -9.66 12.49 5.46
CA GLN A 139 -10.57 13.49 4.89
C GLN A 139 -10.03 14.92 5.04
N LYS A 140 -9.47 15.23 6.20
CA LYS A 140 -8.81 16.53 6.45
C LYS A 140 -7.65 16.77 5.48
N LEU A 141 -6.78 15.80 5.29
CA LEU A 141 -5.66 15.91 4.34
C LEU A 141 -6.11 16.12 2.89
N ILE A 142 -7.19 15.46 2.48
CA ILE A 142 -7.81 15.67 1.16
C ILE A 142 -8.28 17.13 1.04
N GLN A 143 -9.02 17.64 2.03
CA GLN A 143 -9.54 19.00 2.03
C GLN A 143 -8.44 20.06 2.04
N GLU A 144 -7.44 19.91 2.90
CA GLU A 144 -6.30 20.83 3.01
C GLU A 144 -5.48 20.89 1.72
N THR A 145 -5.20 19.71 1.11
CA THR A 145 -4.48 19.65 -0.17
C THR A 145 -5.29 20.28 -1.29
N TYR A 146 -6.59 20.03 -1.34
CA TYR A 146 -7.46 20.65 -2.34
C TYR A 146 -7.55 22.16 -2.15
N ALA A 147 -7.68 22.64 -0.92
CA ALA A 147 -7.73 24.07 -0.62
C ALA A 147 -6.45 24.81 -1.05
N ALA A 148 -5.29 24.24 -0.72
CA ALA A 148 -3.98 24.83 -0.98
C ALA A 148 -3.52 24.72 -2.44
N HIS A 149 -3.76 23.59 -3.09
CA HIS A 149 -3.14 23.25 -4.37
C HIS A 149 -4.14 22.97 -5.50
N LYS A 150 -5.45 22.93 -5.22
CA LYS A 150 -6.49 22.49 -6.16
C LYS A 150 -6.26 21.07 -6.71
N TYR A 151 -5.51 20.28 -5.98
CA TYR A 151 -5.22 18.89 -6.30
C TYR A 151 -6.07 17.97 -5.42
N VAL A 152 -6.82 17.07 -6.05
CA VAL A 152 -7.68 16.12 -5.34
C VAL A 152 -6.90 14.84 -5.14
N LEU A 153 -6.56 14.53 -3.89
CA LEU A 153 -5.97 13.27 -3.50
C LEU A 153 -7.04 12.17 -3.46
N ASP A 154 -6.71 10.94 -3.87
CA ASP A 154 -7.50 9.78 -3.48
C ASP A 154 -7.23 9.40 -2.00
N PRO A 155 -8.15 8.67 -1.32
CA PRO A 155 -8.00 8.39 0.11
C PRO A 155 -6.72 7.63 0.46
N HIS A 156 -6.24 6.75 -0.41
CA HIS A 156 -5.00 6.00 -0.17
C HIS A 156 -3.78 6.92 -0.25
N THR A 157 -3.71 7.75 -1.27
CA THR A 157 -2.63 8.74 -1.42
C THR A 157 -2.63 9.75 -0.28
N ALA A 158 -3.81 10.16 0.20
CA ALA A 158 -3.92 11.07 1.34
C ALA A 158 -3.29 10.49 2.63
N ILE A 159 -3.46 9.19 2.88
CA ILE A 159 -2.81 8.50 4.00
C ILE A 159 -1.28 8.61 3.90
N ALA A 160 -0.72 8.44 2.71
CA ALA A 160 0.72 8.55 2.52
C ALA A 160 1.23 10.02 2.60
N MET A 161 0.37 10.99 2.39
CA MET A 161 0.71 12.42 2.56
C MET A 161 0.96 12.80 4.02
N ASP A 162 0.38 12.09 4.99
CA ASP A 162 0.49 12.44 6.41
C ASP A 162 1.94 12.50 6.89
N GLU A 163 2.67 11.39 6.78
CA GLU A 163 4.07 11.35 7.22
C GLU A 163 4.96 12.27 6.38
N ALA A 164 4.73 12.31 5.07
CA ALA A 164 5.48 13.20 4.19
C ALA A 164 5.36 14.67 4.59
N THR A 165 4.17 15.09 5.03
CA THR A 165 3.93 16.47 5.49
C THR A 165 4.57 16.74 6.86
N GLN A 166 4.50 15.79 7.77
CA GLN A 166 5.06 15.94 9.12
C GLN A 166 6.59 15.90 9.13
N GLN A 167 7.21 15.09 8.28
CA GLN A 167 8.66 14.85 8.26
C GLN A 167 9.39 15.72 7.23
N SER A 168 8.67 16.36 6.32
CA SER A 168 9.28 17.18 5.27
C SER A 168 10.00 18.39 5.88
N ASN A 169 11.25 18.53 5.52
CA ASN A 169 12.07 19.71 5.82
C ASN A 169 12.80 20.18 4.56
N LYS A 170 13.50 21.32 4.64
CA LYS A 170 14.14 21.94 3.48
C LYS A 170 15.22 21.09 2.80
N ASN A 171 15.73 20.06 3.48
CA ASN A 171 16.84 19.23 3.00
C ASN A 171 16.39 17.80 2.62
N GLN A 172 15.12 17.46 2.89
CA GLN A 172 14.58 16.14 2.60
C GLN A 172 13.46 16.24 1.56
N HIS A 173 13.55 15.39 0.55
CA HIS A 173 12.50 15.25 -0.46
C HIS A 173 11.67 14.01 -0.18
N TYR A 174 10.35 14.20 -0.12
CA TYR A 174 9.39 13.10 -0.04
C TYR A 174 8.68 12.93 -1.36
N ILE A 175 8.70 11.72 -1.88
CA ILE A 175 7.88 11.31 -3.01
C ILE A 175 6.73 10.47 -2.44
N VAL A 176 5.51 10.95 -2.61
CA VAL A 176 4.31 10.23 -2.22
C VAL A 176 3.77 9.46 -3.42
N LEU A 177 3.56 8.15 -3.27
CA LEU A 177 2.98 7.35 -4.33
C LEU A 177 1.49 7.61 -4.45
N SER A 178 1.05 8.07 -5.63
CA SER A 178 -0.36 8.14 -5.98
C SER A 178 -0.79 6.80 -6.59
N THR A 179 -1.65 6.07 -5.89
CA THR A 179 -1.97 4.68 -6.22
C THR A 179 -3.37 4.47 -6.79
N ALA A 180 -4.23 5.46 -6.70
CA ALA A 180 -5.59 5.40 -7.22
C ALA A 180 -6.03 6.76 -7.79
N HIS A 181 -7.19 6.78 -8.44
CA HIS A 181 -7.81 8.01 -8.95
C HIS A 181 -9.03 8.36 -8.10
N PRO A 182 -9.25 9.65 -7.75
CA PRO A 182 -10.40 10.11 -6.95
C PRO A 182 -11.76 9.59 -7.46
N ALA A 183 -11.96 9.52 -8.76
CA ALA A 183 -13.20 9.03 -9.38
C ALA A 183 -13.61 7.60 -8.96
N LYS A 184 -12.72 6.83 -8.34
CA LYS A 184 -13.05 5.49 -7.77
C LYS A 184 -13.83 5.58 -6.45
N PHE A 185 -13.83 6.74 -5.81
CA PHE A 185 -14.36 6.94 -4.46
C PHE A 185 -15.34 8.13 -4.41
N PRO A 186 -16.38 8.18 -5.27
CA PRO A 186 -17.23 9.37 -5.42
C PRO A 186 -17.90 9.80 -4.11
N LYS A 187 -18.33 8.85 -3.29
CA LYS A 187 -18.99 9.14 -2.01
C LYS A 187 -18.14 9.99 -1.06
N VAL A 188 -16.83 9.74 -1.02
CA VAL A 188 -15.91 10.52 -0.16
C VAL A 188 -15.93 12.01 -0.54
N TYR A 189 -15.95 12.31 -1.84
CA TYR A 189 -15.91 13.70 -2.33
C TYR A 189 -17.27 14.38 -2.27
N GLU A 190 -18.36 13.64 -2.42
CA GLU A 190 -19.72 14.12 -2.16
C GLU A 190 -19.86 14.61 -0.71
N GLU A 191 -19.39 13.81 0.26
CA GLU A 191 -19.38 14.16 1.69
C GLU A 191 -18.49 15.37 2.00
N LEU A 192 -17.37 15.50 1.30
CA LEU A 192 -16.43 16.61 1.48
C LEU A 192 -16.82 17.89 0.70
N GLY A 193 -17.85 17.83 -0.15
CA GLY A 193 -18.25 18.95 -1.03
C GLY A 193 -17.19 19.31 -2.09
N ILE A 194 -16.37 18.32 -2.51
CA ILE A 194 -15.32 18.51 -3.52
C ILE A 194 -15.83 18.00 -4.87
N ASP A 195 -15.84 18.87 -5.86
CA ASP A 195 -16.20 18.48 -7.22
C ASP A 195 -15.06 17.71 -7.91
N ILE A 196 -15.35 16.44 -8.27
CA ILE A 196 -14.47 15.56 -9.03
C ILE A 196 -14.93 15.36 -10.47
N SER A 197 -15.58 16.37 -11.06
CA SER A 197 -16.22 16.32 -12.39
C SER A 197 -15.28 15.91 -13.54
N SER A 198 -13.98 15.93 -13.34
CA SER A 198 -12.99 15.46 -14.34
C SER A 198 -12.78 13.94 -14.30
N THR A 199 -13.86 13.18 -14.44
CA THR A 199 -13.73 11.73 -14.64
C THR A 199 -12.88 11.44 -15.89
N PRO A 200 -11.83 10.63 -15.77
CA PRO A 200 -10.99 10.28 -16.92
C PRO A 200 -11.85 9.73 -18.07
N LYS A 201 -11.54 10.12 -19.30
CA LYS A 201 -12.29 9.66 -20.49
C LYS A 201 -12.42 8.14 -20.56
N ALA A 202 -11.40 7.41 -20.10
CA ALA A 202 -11.41 5.94 -20.06
C ALA A 202 -12.47 5.36 -19.09
N LEU A 203 -12.93 6.13 -18.10
CA LEU A 203 -13.95 5.73 -17.14
C LEU A 203 -15.36 6.23 -17.54
N MET A 204 -15.44 7.13 -18.52
CA MET A 204 -16.71 7.64 -18.99
C MET A 204 -17.54 6.49 -19.58
N GLY A 205 -18.77 6.37 -19.12
CA GLY A 205 -19.69 5.32 -19.58
C GLY A 205 -19.54 3.96 -18.90
N LEU A 206 -18.55 3.75 -18.01
CA LEU A 206 -18.46 2.51 -17.23
C LEU A 206 -19.60 2.39 -16.21
N PHE A 207 -19.94 3.49 -15.54
CA PHE A 207 -20.99 3.52 -14.51
C PHE A 207 -22.40 3.22 -15.04
N GLY A 208 -22.63 3.32 -16.34
CA GLY A 208 -23.91 2.95 -16.99
C GLY A 208 -23.92 1.55 -17.59
N LYS A 209 -22.84 0.78 -17.50
CA LYS A 209 -22.77 -0.59 -18.01
C LYS A 209 -23.33 -1.58 -17.01
N GLN A 210 -24.02 -2.60 -17.51
CA GLN A 210 -24.45 -3.72 -16.68
C GLN A 210 -23.20 -4.51 -16.22
N GLU A 211 -23.11 -4.76 -14.93
CA GLU A 211 -22.06 -5.60 -14.36
C GLU A 211 -22.26 -7.06 -14.80
N LYS A 212 -21.15 -7.71 -15.18
CA LYS A 212 -21.12 -9.16 -15.43
C LYS A 212 -20.48 -9.81 -14.21
N LEU A 213 -21.31 -10.31 -13.34
CA LEU A 213 -20.90 -10.96 -12.09
C LEU A 213 -21.38 -12.41 -12.09
N HIS A 214 -20.51 -13.31 -11.72
CA HIS A 214 -20.83 -14.71 -11.45
C HIS A 214 -20.51 -15.02 -9.99
N THR A 215 -21.54 -15.39 -9.23
CA THR A 215 -21.38 -15.81 -7.84
C THR A 215 -21.28 -17.32 -7.78
N MET A 216 -20.29 -17.83 -7.07
CA MET A 216 -20.08 -19.25 -6.82
C MET A 216 -19.44 -19.49 -5.48
N ASP A 217 -19.56 -20.71 -4.96
CA ASP A 217 -18.88 -21.11 -3.72
C ASP A 217 -17.37 -21.20 -3.93
N ALA A 218 -16.61 -20.99 -2.86
CA ALA A 218 -15.14 -21.03 -2.89
C ALA A 218 -14.60 -22.47 -2.93
N HIS A 219 -15.08 -23.28 -3.88
CA HIS A 219 -14.61 -24.63 -4.14
C HIS A 219 -13.72 -24.65 -5.38
N TYR A 220 -12.50 -25.16 -5.23
CA TYR A 220 -11.49 -25.19 -6.28
C TYR A 220 -12.02 -25.79 -7.59
N ASP A 221 -12.64 -26.97 -7.53
CA ASP A 221 -13.15 -27.68 -8.73
C ASP A 221 -14.27 -26.91 -9.43
N GLN A 222 -15.13 -26.21 -8.71
CA GLN A 222 -16.17 -25.37 -9.30
C GLN A 222 -15.57 -24.19 -10.05
N ILE A 223 -14.56 -23.55 -9.47
CA ILE A 223 -13.83 -22.43 -10.10
C ILE A 223 -13.14 -22.90 -11.39
N VAL A 224 -12.42 -24.02 -11.33
CA VAL A 224 -11.73 -24.59 -12.50
C VAL A 224 -12.72 -24.96 -13.60
N ASN A 225 -13.83 -25.62 -13.26
CA ASN A 225 -14.86 -25.97 -14.23
C ASN A 225 -15.49 -24.72 -14.87
N PHE A 226 -15.75 -23.69 -14.08
CA PHE A 226 -16.28 -22.43 -14.59
C PHE A 226 -15.31 -21.76 -15.57
N ILE A 227 -14.03 -21.69 -15.24
CA ILE A 227 -12.99 -21.13 -16.13
C ILE A 227 -12.93 -21.92 -17.44
N ASN A 228 -12.90 -23.26 -17.38
CA ASN A 228 -12.84 -24.11 -18.57
C ASN A 228 -14.06 -23.96 -19.47
N GLN A 229 -15.25 -23.77 -18.89
CA GLN A 229 -16.48 -23.56 -19.65
C GLN A 229 -16.58 -22.19 -20.33
N HIS A 230 -15.97 -21.15 -19.75
CA HIS A 230 -16.10 -19.77 -20.20
C HIS A 230 -14.86 -19.22 -20.91
N ASN A 231 -13.78 -19.98 -20.95
CA ASN A 231 -12.57 -19.62 -21.68
C ASN A 231 -12.26 -20.68 -22.78
N PRO A 232 -12.76 -20.46 -24.00
CA PRO A 232 -12.60 -21.43 -25.11
C PRO A 232 -11.14 -21.65 -25.56
N GLU A 233 -10.19 -20.80 -25.13
CA GLU A 233 -8.77 -20.90 -25.50
C GLU A 233 -7.96 -21.84 -24.57
N VAL A 234 -8.56 -22.37 -23.51
CA VAL A 234 -7.89 -23.29 -22.56
C VAL A 234 -8.08 -24.77 -22.92
N ASN A 235 -8.83 -25.10 -23.98
CA ASN A 235 -8.94 -26.45 -24.49
C ASN A 235 -7.76 -26.79 -25.41
N VAL A 236 -6.59 -27.00 -24.82
CA VAL A 236 -5.44 -27.66 -25.46
C VAL A 236 -5.07 -28.88 -24.65
#